data_93903fd4f4e846aa898b28c81d283822
#
_entry.id   93903fd4f4e846aa898b28c81d283822
#
_cell.length_a   1.000
_cell.length_b   1.000
_cell.length_c   1.000
_cell.angle_alpha   90.00
_cell.angle_beta   90.00
_cell.angle_gamma   90.00
#
_symmetry.space_group_name_H-M   'P 1'
#
loop_
_entity.id
_entity.type
_entity.pdbx_description
1 polymer ?
#
loop_
_entity_poly.entity_id
_entity_poly.type
_entity_poly.pdbx_seq_one_letter_code
_entity_poly.pdbx_strand_id
1 'polypeptide(L)'
;MSAIAQAEPVNSPEALDLDVINPLLEDMGPAEVVDWAARQFGDELVMSSSFGAESAMMIHLVTRVRPRIKIIFVDTGYLFPETHAFMAQLRQRFDLNVWTYHTKNDPIAWLNQAGEGDPTWRKDRDACCAANKNEPMSRAMRELAPKAWLRGVRRHQTPERARMKFVEWSPRYSAFAVSPLLKWTTRDIYAYMKQHDLPYHPLYEKGYLSIGCNPQACTRAVGAGEDPRWGRWAGSGKVECGINMINSLDSAEL
;
A
#
# COMPACT_ATOMS: atom_id res chain seq x y z
N MET A 1 15.40 -7.87 -45.19
CA MET A 1 15.59 -8.69 -43.97
C MET A 1 15.01 -7.88 -42.80
N SER A 2 13.80 -8.26 -42.40
CA SER A 2 13.05 -7.55 -41.34
C SER A 2 13.61 -7.99 -40.00
N ALA A 3 14.15 -7.02 -39.23
CA ALA A 3 14.53 -7.23 -37.85
C ALA A 3 13.25 -7.49 -37.04
N ILE A 4 13.05 -8.73 -36.64
CA ILE A 4 12.05 -9.11 -35.62
C ILE A 4 12.55 -8.47 -34.33
N ALA A 5 11.89 -7.39 -33.91
CA ALA A 5 12.06 -6.84 -32.58
C ALA A 5 11.76 -7.98 -31.59
N GLN A 6 12.76 -8.40 -30.84
CA GLN A 6 12.57 -9.31 -29.72
C GLN A 6 11.66 -8.57 -28.73
N ALA A 7 10.43 -9.05 -28.59
CA ALA A 7 9.55 -8.61 -27.53
C ALA A 7 10.27 -8.84 -26.20
N GLU A 8 10.43 -7.77 -25.41
CA GLU A 8 10.95 -7.92 -24.05
C GLU A 8 10.10 -8.96 -23.30
N PRO A 9 10.71 -9.80 -22.47
CA PRO A 9 9.97 -10.83 -21.76
C PRO A 9 8.91 -10.17 -20.90
N VAL A 10 7.65 -10.36 -21.26
CA VAL A 10 6.50 -9.94 -20.47
C VAL A 10 6.66 -10.56 -19.08
N ASN A 11 6.57 -9.74 -18.05
CA ASN A 11 6.58 -10.23 -16.68
C ASN A 11 5.45 -11.25 -16.51
N SER A 12 5.75 -12.45 -16.06
CA SER A 12 4.79 -13.56 -16.02
C SER A 12 4.81 -14.27 -14.66
N PRO A 13 3.71 -14.93 -14.27
CA PRO A 13 3.64 -15.66 -13.00
C PRO A 13 4.64 -16.85 -12.95
N GLU A 14 5.02 -17.40 -14.10
CA GLU A 14 5.96 -18.52 -14.21
C GLU A 14 7.42 -18.12 -13.99
N ALA A 15 7.73 -16.82 -13.92
CA ALA A 15 9.08 -16.33 -13.68
C ALA A 15 9.65 -16.75 -12.31
N LEU A 16 8.79 -17.13 -11.36
CA LEU A 16 9.16 -17.60 -10.02
C LEU A 16 8.36 -18.85 -9.62
N ASP A 17 9.04 -19.85 -9.06
CA ASP A 17 8.39 -20.99 -8.41
C ASP A 17 7.93 -20.57 -6.99
N LEU A 18 6.67 -20.11 -6.88
CA LEU A 18 6.11 -19.61 -5.63
C LEU A 18 5.90 -20.71 -4.58
N ASP A 19 5.80 -21.97 -4.98
CA ASP A 19 5.66 -23.09 -4.06
C ASP A 19 6.99 -23.46 -3.40
N VAL A 20 8.11 -23.11 -4.02
CA VAL A 20 9.45 -23.22 -3.44
C VAL A 20 9.80 -21.96 -2.63
N ILE A 21 9.54 -20.78 -3.17
CA ILE A 21 9.97 -19.51 -2.58
C ILE A 21 9.23 -19.18 -1.29
N ASN A 22 7.91 -19.33 -1.25
CA ASN A 22 7.13 -18.94 -0.07
C ASN A 22 7.51 -19.72 1.19
N PRO A 23 7.72 -21.04 1.18
CA PRO A 23 8.24 -21.77 2.35
C PRO A 23 9.60 -21.26 2.83
N LEU A 24 10.52 -20.93 1.92
CA LEU A 24 11.82 -20.37 2.31
C LEU A 24 11.68 -19.01 3.02
N LEU A 25 10.79 -18.15 2.55
CA LEU A 25 10.57 -16.84 3.12
C LEU A 25 9.82 -16.89 4.47
N GLU A 26 9.10 -17.98 4.77
CA GLU A 26 8.46 -18.17 6.09
C GLU A 26 9.48 -18.21 7.24
N ASP A 27 10.70 -18.65 7.00
CA ASP A 27 11.75 -18.74 8.02
C ASP A 27 12.60 -17.46 8.10
N MET A 28 12.41 -16.52 7.17
CA MET A 28 13.17 -15.27 7.08
C MET A 28 12.54 -14.14 7.91
N GLY A 29 13.41 -13.25 8.42
CA GLY A 29 13.00 -11.98 8.99
C GLY A 29 12.66 -10.95 7.90
N PRO A 30 11.94 -9.87 8.24
CA PRO A 30 11.52 -8.85 7.27
C PRO A 30 12.67 -8.22 6.47
N ALA A 31 13.83 -7.98 7.12
CA ALA A 31 15.00 -7.44 6.43
C ALA A 31 15.57 -8.41 5.39
N GLU A 32 15.57 -9.71 5.69
CA GLU A 32 16.03 -10.76 4.79
C GLU A 32 15.08 -10.92 3.60
N VAL A 33 13.76 -10.80 3.82
CA VAL A 33 12.76 -10.81 2.75
C VAL A 33 12.93 -9.60 1.82
N VAL A 34 13.20 -8.40 2.37
CA VAL A 34 13.49 -7.20 1.56
C VAL A 34 14.78 -7.39 0.77
N ASP A 35 15.83 -7.92 1.38
CA ASP A 35 17.11 -8.18 0.71
C ASP A 35 16.97 -9.22 -0.41
N TRP A 36 16.22 -10.30 -0.16
CA TRP A 36 15.87 -11.27 -1.19
C TRP A 36 15.15 -10.60 -2.37
N ALA A 37 14.12 -9.79 -2.11
CA ALA A 37 13.39 -9.10 -3.16
C ALA A 37 14.28 -8.11 -3.93
N ALA A 38 15.17 -7.40 -3.23
CA ALA A 38 16.12 -6.48 -3.85
C ALA A 38 17.12 -7.18 -4.78
N ARG A 39 17.59 -8.37 -4.41
CA ARG A 39 18.46 -9.18 -5.28
C ARG A 39 17.70 -9.77 -6.46
N GLN A 40 16.46 -10.24 -6.24
CA GLN A 40 15.66 -10.90 -7.27
C GLN A 40 15.20 -9.94 -8.37
N PHE A 41 14.80 -8.72 -8.01
CA PHE A 41 14.15 -7.79 -8.93
C PHE A 41 14.98 -6.54 -9.25
N GLY A 42 16.05 -6.27 -8.52
CA GLY A 42 16.94 -5.14 -8.80
C GLY A 42 16.22 -3.80 -8.89
N ASP A 43 16.42 -3.08 -9.99
CA ASP A 43 15.83 -1.76 -10.24
C ASP A 43 14.35 -1.81 -10.65
N GLU A 44 13.83 -2.99 -10.95
CA GLU A 44 12.42 -3.24 -11.26
C GLU A 44 11.58 -3.54 -9.99
N LEU A 45 12.17 -3.38 -8.79
CA LEU A 45 11.48 -3.40 -7.51
C LEU A 45 11.04 -2.00 -7.12
N VAL A 46 9.77 -1.84 -6.77
CA VAL A 46 9.21 -0.62 -6.20
C VAL A 46 8.59 -0.90 -4.83
N MET A 47 8.18 0.14 -4.12
CA MET A 47 7.43 0.04 -2.87
C MET A 47 6.18 0.91 -2.97
N SER A 48 5.08 0.52 -2.33
CA SER A 48 3.95 1.43 -2.10
C SER A 48 3.84 1.80 -0.63
N SER A 49 3.50 3.06 -0.36
CA SER A 49 3.22 3.54 1.00
C SER A 49 2.04 4.50 1.01
N SER A 50 1.14 4.34 1.96
CA SER A 50 0.08 5.31 2.25
C SER A 50 0.49 6.37 3.27
N PHE A 51 1.72 6.33 3.77
CA PHE A 51 2.21 7.15 4.88
C PHE A 51 1.25 7.15 6.08
N GLY A 52 0.66 5.98 6.38
CA GLY A 52 -0.25 5.78 7.51
C GLY A 52 0.48 5.65 8.85
N ALA A 53 -0.25 5.23 9.88
CA ALA A 53 0.14 5.28 11.30
C ALA A 53 1.56 4.81 11.61
N GLU A 54 1.97 3.67 11.06
CA GLU A 54 3.24 2.98 11.35
C GLU A 54 4.14 2.87 10.10
N SER A 55 3.88 3.66 9.06
CA SER A 55 4.57 3.50 7.76
C SER A 55 6.07 3.79 7.81
N ALA A 56 6.53 4.60 8.76
CA ALA A 56 7.96 4.91 8.96
C ALA A 56 8.79 3.63 9.15
N MET A 57 8.23 2.60 9.78
CA MET A 57 8.92 1.33 10.00
C MET A 57 9.26 0.62 8.68
N MET A 58 8.25 0.40 7.82
CA MET A 58 8.47 -0.26 6.53
C MET A 58 9.40 0.55 5.62
N ILE A 59 9.23 1.87 5.61
CA ILE A 59 10.07 2.79 4.84
C ILE A 59 11.53 2.69 5.31
N HIS A 60 11.77 2.77 6.63
CA HIS A 60 13.12 2.64 7.19
C HIS A 60 13.74 1.27 6.88
N LEU A 61 12.97 0.18 7.07
CA LEU A 61 13.44 -1.17 6.78
C LEU A 61 13.90 -1.32 5.32
N VAL A 62 13.06 -0.85 4.38
CA VAL A 62 13.33 -0.99 2.95
C VAL A 62 14.47 -0.08 2.49
N THR A 63 14.51 1.16 2.95
CA THR A 63 15.54 2.12 2.52
C THR A 63 16.94 1.79 3.05
N ARG A 64 17.06 1.00 4.11
CA ARG A 64 18.36 0.44 4.54
C ARG A 64 18.95 -0.56 3.55
N VAL A 65 18.12 -1.26 2.80
CA VAL A 65 18.54 -2.24 1.78
C VAL A 65 18.60 -1.60 0.39
N ARG A 66 17.60 -0.76 0.07
CA ARG A 66 17.47 -0.06 -1.22
C ARG A 66 17.21 1.44 -1.00
N PRO A 67 18.25 2.25 -0.74
CA PRO A 67 18.12 3.64 -0.30
C PRO A 67 17.28 4.53 -1.23
N ARG A 68 17.33 4.35 -2.53
CA ARG A 68 16.62 5.17 -3.53
C ARG A 68 15.49 4.43 -4.23
N ILE A 69 14.93 3.40 -3.58
CA ILE A 69 13.77 2.69 -4.12
C ILE A 69 12.63 3.67 -4.47
N LYS A 70 11.97 3.46 -5.61
CA LYS A 70 10.78 4.23 -5.98
C LYS A 70 9.64 3.89 -5.04
N ILE A 71 9.08 4.89 -4.35
CA ILE A 71 7.95 4.73 -3.43
C ILE A 71 6.70 5.33 -4.08
N ILE A 72 5.77 4.48 -4.46
CA ILE A 72 4.47 4.91 -5.00
C ILE A 72 3.62 5.42 -3.85
N PHE A 73 3.20 6.68 -3.93
CA PHE A 73 2.24 7.31 -3.04
C PHE A 73 0.98 7.70 -3.82
N VAL A 74 -0.16 7.14 -3.44
CA VAL A 74 -1.46 7.50 -4.02
C VAL A 74 -2.08 8.62 -3.21
N ASP A 75 -2.13 9.80 -3.79
CA ASP A 75 -2.88 10.92 -3.24
C ASP A 75 -4.31 10.92 -3.78
N THR A 76 -5.23 10.59 -2.89
CA THR A 76 -6.66 10.47 -3.22
C THR A 76 -7.39 11.82 -3.29
N GLY A 77 -6.72 12.92 -2.93
CA GLY A 77 -7.37 14.22 -2.72
C GLY A 77 -8.18 14.34 -1.42
N TYR A 78 -8.31 13.24 -0.66
CA TYR A 78 -9.08 13.16 0.59
C TYR A 78 -8.21 12.77 1.79
N LEU A 79 -6.90 12.85 1.68
CA LEU A 79 -6.01 12.52 2.78
C LEU A 79 -6.03 13.63 3.85
N PHE A 80 -5.66 13.25 5.06
CA PHE A 80 -5.45 14.23 6.13
C PHE A 80 -4.27 15.15 5.81
N PRO A 81 -4.32 16.44 6.14
CA PRO A 81 -3.16 17.33 6.04
C PRO A 81 -1.94 16.77 6.79
N GLU A 82 -2.17 16.11 7.93
CA GLU A 82 -1.13 15.44 8.72
C GLU A 82 -0.45 14.30 7.95
N THR A 83 -1.16 13.62 7.04
CA THR A 83 -0.54 12.59 6.17
C THR A 83 0.45 13.20 5.19
N HIS A 84 0.12 14.34 4.59
CA HIS A 84 1.03 15.08 3.71
C HIS A 84 2.25 15.62 4.47
N ALA A 85 2.02 16.19 5.66
CA ALA A 85 3.10 16.66 6.53
C ALA A 85 4.04 15.51 6.95
N PHE A 86 3.46 14.37 7.31
CA PHE A 86 4.23 13.18 7.69
C PHE A 86 5.02 12.60 6.51
N MET A 87 4.43 12.55 5.33
CA MET A 87 5.15 12.16 4.10
C MET A 87 6.33 13.09 3.84
N ALA A 88 6.14 14.41 3.94
CA ALA A 88 7.22 15.38 3.76
C ALA A 88 8.34 15.21 4.80
N GLN A 89 7.99 15.00 6.07
CA GLN A 89 8.93 14.71 7.15
C GLN A 89 9.77 13.46 6.87
N LEU A 90 9.13 12.34 6.51
CA LEU A 90 9.84 11.10 6.21
C LEU A 90 10.70 11.22 4.95
N ARG A 91 10.20 11.93 3.92
CA ARG A 91 10.96 12.21 2.69
C ARG A 91 12.25 12.93 2.99
N GLN A 92 12.21 13.95 3.85
CA GLN A 92 13.41 14.68 4.26
C GLN A 92 14.33 13.82 5.13
N ARG A 93 13.77 13.09 6.12
CA ARG A 93 14.55 12.29 7.07
C ARG A 93 15.33 11.16 6.41
N PHE A 94 14.75 10.51 5.40
CA PHE A 94 15.30 9.30 4.76
C PHE A 94 15.69 9.50 3.28
N ASP A 95 15.72 10.74 2.79
CA ASP A 95 16.00 11.07 1.38
C ASP A 95 15.18 10.21 0.38
N LEU A 96 13.86 10.16 0.59
CA LEU A 96 12.98 9.25 -0.13
C LEU A 96 12.75 9.67 -1.58
N ASN A 97 12.74 8.71 -2.48
CA ASN A 97 12.34 8.85 -3.88
C ASN A 97 10.83 8.58 -4.02
N VAL A 98 9.99 9.55 -3.67
CA VAL A 98 8.52 9.44 -3.68
C VAL A 98 7.95 9.85 -5.02
N TRP A 99 7.17 8.95 -5.62
CA TRP A 99 6.40 9.14 -6.85
C TRP A 99 4.92 9.26 -6.49
N THR A 100 4.39 10.48 -6.57
CA THR A 100 3.00 10.77 -6.18
C THR A 100 2.08 10.64 -7.39
N TYR A 101 1.05 9.81 -7.24
CA TYR A 101 -0.02 9.61 -8.21
C TYR A 101 -1.33 10.16 -7.65
N HIS A 102 -1.80 11.25 -8.24
CA HIS A 102 -3.05 11.89 -7.86
C HIS A 102 -4.24 11.23 -8.54
N THR A 103 -5.42 11.28 -7.89
CA THR A 103 -6.67 10.99 -8.58
C THR A 103 -6.85 11.92 -9.79
N LYS A 104 -7.48 11.42 -10.86
CA LYS A 104 -7.89 12.24 -12.01
C LYS A 104 -9.14 13.06 -11.74
N ASN A 105 -9.89 12.69 -10.70
CA ASN A 105 -11.09 13.39 -10.30
C ASN A 105 -10.73 14.64 -9.51
N ASP A 106 -11.39 15.75 -9.81
CA ASP A 106 -11.38 16.89 -8.90
C ASP A 106 -12.18 16.50 -7.64
N PRO A 107 -11.56 16.46 -6.45
CA PRO A 107 -12.26 16.10 -5.22
C PRO A 107 -13.46 17.01 -4.93
N ILE A 108 -13.38 18.29 -5.28
CA ILE A 108 -14.47 19.26 -5.09
C ILE A 108 -15.58 18.99 -6.09
N ALA A 109 -15.24 18.80 -7.38
CA ALA A 109 -16.22 18.46 -8.42
C ALA A 109 -16.89 17.11 -8.13
N TRP A 110 -16.15 16.12 -7.65
CA TRP A 110 -16.68 14.82 -7.24
C TRP A 110 -17.64 14.94 -6.06
N LEU A 111 -17.35 15.77 -5.07
CA LEU A 111 -18.26 16.08 -3.96
C LEU A 111 -19.54 16.78 -4.45
N ASN A 112 -19.42 17.67 -5.43
CA ASN A 112 -20.54 18.45 -5.97
C ASN A 112 -21.43 17.67 -6.94
N GLN A 113 -20.90 16.67 -7.67
CA GLN A 113 -21.68 15.80 -8.57
C GLN A 113 -22.68 14.92 -7.82
N ALA A 114 -22.52 14.73 -6.54
CA ALA A 114 -23.36 13.87 -5.71
C ALA A 114 -24.72 14.50 -5.33
N GLY A 115 -25.01 15.73 -5.76
CA GLY A 115 -26.25 16.45 -5.42
C GLY A 115 -26.27 16.95 -3.97
N GLU A 116 -27.18 17.89 -3.69
CA GLU A 116 -27.28 18.55 -2.40
C GLU A 116 -27.29 17.56 -1.24
N GLY A 117 -26.26 17.62 -0.40
CA GLY A 117 -26.28 17.11 0.97
C GLY A 117 -25.55 15.81 1.25
N ASP A 118 -25.18 14.96 0.25
CA ASP A 118 -24.49 13.70 0.58
C ASP A 118 -23.37 13.35 -0.41
N PRO A 119 -22.09 13.44 0.03
CA PRO A 119 -20.95 13.13 -0.84
C PRO A 119 -20.98 11.71 -1.37
N THR A 120 -20.61 11.51 -2.65
CA THR A 120 -20.62 10.21 -3.35
C THR A 120 -19.89 9.10 -2.58
N TRP A 121 -18.81 9.45 -1.84
CA TRP A 121 -18.09 8.49 -1.00
C TRP A 121 -18.93 7.94 0.17
N ARG A 122 -19.98 8.64 0.62
CA ARG A 122 -20.93 8.09 1.60
C ARG A 122 -21.90 7.10 0.98
N LYS A 123 -22.30 7.33 -0.30
CA LYS A 123 -23.27 6.49 -1.01
C LYS A 123 -22.62 5.22 -1.55
N ASP A 124 -21.43 5.36 -2.17
CA ASP A 124 -20.69 4.25 -2.76
C ASP A 124 -19.20 4.35 -2.45
N ARG A 125 -18.79 3.69 -1.36
CA ARG A 125 -17.41 3.66 -0.92
C ARG A 125 -16.51 2.80 -1.81
N ASP A 126 -17.09 1.85 -2.54
CA ASP A 126 -16.33 1.00 -3.45
C ASP A 126 -16.01 1.76 -4.72
N ALA A 127 -16.97 2.43 -5.33
CA ALA A 127 -16.74 3.32 -6.47
C ALA A 127 -15.75 4.45 -6.11
N CYS A 128 -15.87 5.06 -4.94
CA CYS A 128 -14.91 6.07 -4.47
C CYS A 128 -13.47 5.50 -4.35
N CYS A 129 -13.31 4.31 -3.76
CA CYS A 129 -11.99 3.68 -3.68
C CYS A 129 -11.47 3.24 -5.05
N ALA A 130 -12.33 2.76 -5.94
CA ALA A 130 -11.96 2.39 -7.31
C ALA A 130 -11.39 3.59 -8.06
N ALA A 131 -12.11 4.71 -8.07
CA ALA A 131 -11.73 5.91 -8.83
C ALA A 131 -10.53 6.66 -8.22
N ASN A 132 -10.45 6.75 -6.89
CA ASN A 132 -9.50 7.65 -6.23
C ASN A 132 -8.30 6.93 -5.59
N LYS A 133 -8.30 5.60 -5.54
CA LYS A 133 -7.18 4.79 -5.02
C LYS A 133 -6.70 3.76 -6.02
N ASN A 134 -7.63 2.96 -6.53
CA ASN A 134 -7.27 1.81 -7.35
C ASN A 134 -6.80 2.27 -8.74
N GLU A 135 -7.49 3.24 -9.36
CA GLU A 135 -7.06 3.80 -10.64
C GLU A 135 -5.66 4.43 -10.57
N PRO A 136 -5.34 5.37 -9.63
CA PRO A 136 -3.99 5.92 -9.56
C PRO A 136 -2.92 4.86 -9.28
N MET A 137 -3.21 3.86 -8.46
CA MET A 137 -2.26 2.77 -8.24
C MET A 137 -2.06 1.93 -9.50
N SER A 138 -3.12 1.56 -10.21
CA SER A 138 -3.04 0.81 -11.46
C SER A 138 -2.29 1.59 -12.54
N ARG A 139 -2.48 2.91 -12.60
CA ARG A 139 -1.72 3.79 -13.49
C ARG A 139 -0.24 3.85 -13.13
N ALA A 140 0.09 3.98 -11.84
CA ALA A 140 1.46 3.92 -11.36
C ALA A 140 2.15 2.61 -11.77
N MET A 141 1.48 1.48 -11.58
CA MET A 141 2.02 0.17 -11.92
C MET A 141 2.21 0.00 -13.44
N ARG A 142 1.30 0.54 -14.27
CA ARG A 142 1.46 0.51 -15.74
C ARG A 142 2.62 1.40 -16.21
N GLU A 143 2.74 2.62 -15.67
CA GLU A 143 3.77 3.57 -16.09
C GLU A 143 5.18 3.18 -15.64
N LEU A 144 5.30 2.65 -14.43
CA LEU A 144 6.58 2.21 -13.87
C LEU A 144 6.96 0.79 -14.32
N ALA A 145 5.98 0.00 -14.75
CA ALA A 145 6.10 -1.39 -15.17
C ALA A 145 7.05 -2.24 -14.29
N PRO A 146 6.91 -2.23 -12.94
CA PRO A 146 7.83 -2.95 -12.07
C PRO A 146 7.57 -4.46 -12.18
N LYS A 147 8.61 -5.28 -11.97
CA LYS A 147 8.44 -6.73 -11.82
C LYS A 147 7.87 -7.11 -10.46
N ALA A 148 8.16 -6.30 -9.43
CA ALA A 148 7.62 -6.53 -8.10
C ALA A 148 7.39 -5.23 -7.32
N TRP A 149 6.45 -5.28 -6.37
CA TRP A 149 6.28 -4.18 -5.42
C TRP A 149 6.19 -4.68 -3.99
N LEU A 150 6.88 -3.97 -3.09
CA LEU A 150 6.82 -4.18 -1.64
C LEU A 150 5.58 -3.50 -1.07
N ARG A 151 4.84 -4.22 -0.21
CA ARG A 151 3.66 -3.72 0.50
C ARG A 151 3.72 -4.05 1.99
N GLY A 152 3.28 -3.12 2.84
CA GLY A 152 3.33 -3.24 4.30
C GLY A 152 2.10 -3.91 4.91
N VAL A 153 1.66 -5.06 4.39
CA VAL A 153 0.51 -5.81 4.92
C VAL A 153 0.96 -6.85 5.95
N ARG A 154 0.05 -7.17 6.91
CA ARG A 154 0.27 -8.16 7.97
C ARG A 154 -0.92 -9.10 8.06
N ARG A 155 -0.69 -10.41 8.26
CA ARG A 155 -1.75 -11.44 8.28
C ARG A 155 -2.84 -11.18 9.30
N HIS A 156 -2.49 -10.68 10.49
CA HIS A 156 -3.46 -10.49 11.57
C HIS A 156 -4.37 -9.25 11.41
N GLN A 157 -4.17 -8.44 10.36
CA GLN A 157 -4.93 -7.19 10.22
C GLN A 157 -6.36 -7.40 9.72
N THR A 158 -6.60 -8.41 8.86
CA THR A 158 -7.94 -8.75 8.35
C THR A 158 -8.00 -10.24 7.97
N PRO A 159 -9.21 -10.86 7.92
CA PRO A 159 -9.38 -12.23 7.44
C PRO A 159 -8.84 -12.47 6.02
N GLU A 160 -8.98 -11.47 5.14
CA GLU A 160 -8.46 -11.52 3.77
C GLU A 160 -6.92 -11.59 3.78
N ARG A 161 -6.27 -10.79 4.63
CA ARG A 161 -4.81 -10.77 4.76
C ARG A 161 -4.25 -12.02 5.43
N ALA A 162 -5.03 -12.71 6.24
CA ALA A 162 -4.62 -13.96 6.90
C ALA A 162 -4.21 -15.05 5.89
N ARG A 163 -4.75 -15.00 4.66
CA ARG A 163 -4.49 -15.97 3.58
C ARG A 163 -3.32 -15.57 2.67
N MET A 164 -2.77 -14.35 2.83
CA MET A 164 -1.70 -13.84 1.97
C MET A 164 -0.40 -14.61 2.20
N LYS A 165 0.34 -14.78 1.12
CA LYS A 165 1.71 -15.33 1.10
C LYS A 165 2.74 -14.21 1.04
N PHE A 166 4.02 -14.52 1.31
CA PHE A 166 5.10 -13.54 1.23
C PHE A 166 5.27 -12.98 -0.17
N VAL A 167 5.15 -13.85 -1.18
CA VAL A 167 5.17 -13.48 -2.59
C VAL A 167 3.93 -14.04 -3.27
N GLU A 168 3.21 -13.18 -3.99
CA GLU A 168 2.02 -13.52 -4.74
C GLU A 168 2.05 -12.83 -6.10
N TRP A 169 1.64 -13.52 -7.16
CA TRP A 169 1.43 -12.89 -8.46
C TRP A 169 0.14 -12.06 -8.45
N SER A 170 0.22 -10.83 -8.93
CA SER A 170 -0.94 -9.97 -9.14
C SER A 170 -1.25 -9.84 -10.63
N PRO A 171 -2.28 -10.51 -11.15
CA PRO A 171 -2.72 -10.32 -12.53
C PRO A 171 -3.07 -8.88 -12.84
N ARG A 172 -3.71 -8.19 -11.89
CA ARG A 172 -4.10 -6.78 -12.01
C ARG A 172 -2.93 -5.85 -12.33
N TYR A 173 -1.79 -6.09 -11.71
CA TYR A 173 -0.60 -5.23 -11.85
C TYR A 173 0.48 -5.84 -12.72
N SER A 174 0.29 -7.06 -13.21
CA SER A 174 1.31 -7.85 -13.91
C SER A 174 2.66 -7.84 -13.18
N ALA A 175 2.62 -8.00 -11.85
CA ALA A 175 3.79 -7.88 -10.98
C ALA A 175 3.66 -8.78 -9.75
N PHE A 176 4.80 -9.14 -9.16
CA PHE A 176 4.81 -9.86 -7.88
C PHE A 176 4.59 -8.90 -6.71
N ALA A 177 3.63 -9.22 -5.84
CA ALA A 177 3.42 -8.55 -4.57
C ALA A 177 4.29 -9.20 -3.50
N VAL A 178 5.19 -8.45 -2.88
CA VAL A 178 6.06 -8.94 -1.81
C VAL A 178 5.68 -8.28 -0.49
N SER A 179 5.44 -9.10 0.55
CA SER A 179 4.90 -8.68 1.84
C SER A 179 5.88 -9.00 2.99
N PRO A 180 6.95 -8.23 3.21
CA PRO A 180 8.00 -8.56 4.18
C PRO A 180 7.51 -8.62 5.63
N LEU A 181 6.47 -7.85 5.96
CA LEU A 181 5.95 -7.73 7.32
C LEU A 181 4.86 -8.75 7.67
N LEU A 182 4.61 -9.72 6.82
CA LEU A 182 3.43 -10.56 6.82
C LEU A 182 3.15 -11.23 8.18
N LYS A 183 4.20 -11.66 8.89
CA LYS A 183 4.12 -12.31 10.22
C LYS A 183 4.20 -11.33 11.39
N TRP A 184 4.61 -10.09 11.16
CA TRP A 184 4.85 -9.14 12.25
C TRP A 184 3.57 -8.70 12.93
N THR A 185 3.61 -8.73 14.26
CA THR A 185 2.54 -8.23 15.12
C THR A 185 2.69 -6.73 15.38
N THR A 186 1.66 -6.12 15.98
CA THR A 186 1.75 -4.73 16.45
C THR A 186 2.87 -4.55 17.49
N ARG A 187 3.15 -5.57 18.30
CA ARG A 187 4.25 -5.57 19.28
C ARG A 187 5.61 -5.50 18.58
N ASP A 188 5.80 -6.25 17.50
CA ASP A 188 7.06 -6.26 16.73
C ASP A 188 7.28 -4.90 16.07
N ILE A 189 6.21 -4.32 15.48
CA ILE A 189 6.25 -2.97 14.92
C ILE A 189 6.66 -1.93 15.97
N TYR A 190 6.01 -1.97 17.15
CA TYR A 190 6.31 -1.06 18.25
C TYR A 190 7.78 -1.19 18.70
N ALA A 191 8.27 -2.42 18.90
CA ALA A 191 9.65 -2.68 19.31
C ALA A 191 10.65 -2.12 18.28
N TYR A 192 10.41 -2.34 17.00
CA TYR A 192 11.23 -1.83 15.91
C TYR A 192 11.22 -0.29 15.85
N MET A 193 10.02 0.31 15.90
CA MET A 193 9.85 1.77 15.88
C MET A 193 10.63 2.42 17.04
N LYS A 194 10.52 1.85 18.25
CA LYS A 194 11.24 2.32 19.45
C LYS A 194 12.75 2.14 19.32
N GLN A 195 13.20 0.96 18.85
CA GLN A 195 14.63 0.67 18.68
C GLN A 195 15.33 1.65 17.73
N HIS A 196 14.63 2.12 16.70
CA HIS A 196 15.19 2.97 15.66
C HIS A 196 14.74 4.43 15.76
N ASP A 197 14.12 4.82 16.88
CA ASP A 197 13.59 6.18 17.10
C ASP A 197 12.78 6.69 15.90
N LEU A 198 11.84 5.88 15.41
CA LEU A 198 11.03 6.22 14.24
C LEU A 198 9.76 6.97 14.66
N PRO A 199 9.36 8.02 13.91
CA PRO A 199 8.17 8.77 14.23
C PRO A 199 6.91 8.00 13.85
N TYR A 200 5.88 8.10 14.68
CA TYR A 200 4.51 7.77 14.32
C TYR A 200 3.86 8.92 13.54
N HIS A 201 2.83 8.59 12.79
CA HIS A 201 1.98 9.60 12.17
C HIS A 201 1.38 10.55 13.23
N PRO A 202 1.27 11.88 12.99
CA PRO A 202 0.82 12.84 14.01
C PRO A 202 -0.56 12.57 14.62
N LEU A 203 -1.42 11.84 13.90
CA LEU A 203 -2.74 11.44 14.42
C LEU A 203 -2.71 10.16 15.27
N TYR A 204 -1.58 9.47 15.36
CA TYR A 204 -1.49 8.19 16.09
C TYR A 204 -1.87 8.35 17.57
N GLU A 205 -1.30 9.35 18.24
CA GLU A 205 -1.59 9.64 19.65
C GLU A 205 -3.03 10.13 19.87
N LYS A 206 -3.72 10.57 18.81
CA LYS A 206 -5.15 10.95 18.83
C LYS A 206 -6.07 9.74 18.61
N GLY A 207 -5.54 8.49 18.66
CA GLY A 207 -6.31 7.27 18.51
C GLY A 207 -6.54 6.81 17.06
N TYR A 208 -5.90 7.45 16.07
CA TYR A 208 -5.98 7.00 14.67
C TYR A 208 -4.95 5.91 14.40
N LEU A 209 -5.23 4.68 14.82
CA LEU A 209 -4.31 3.55 14.70
C LEU A 209 -4.26 2.95 13.29
N SER A 210 -5.25 3.24 12.44
CA SER A 210 -5.25 2.87 11.02
C SER A 210 -5.74 4.06 10.20
N ILE A 211 -4.86 4.65 9.38
CA ILE A 211 -5.10 5.92 8.69
C ILE A 211 -5.30 5.70 7.19
N GLY A 212 -6.26 6.41 6.63
CA GLY A 212 -6.54 6.49 5.20
C GLY A 212 -7.15 7.83 4.84
N CYS A 213 -8.18 7.85 3.98
CA CYS A 213 -8.84 9.09 3.63
C CYS A 213 -9.52 9.72 4.86
N ASN A 214 -9.40 11.06 4.94
CA ASN A 214 -10.18 11.90 5.81
C ASN A 214 -11.50 12.11 5.12
N PRO A 215 -12.53 11.77 5.16
CA PRO A 215 -13.68 12.15 5.95
C PRO A 215 -13.92 11.09 7.04
N GLN A 216 -14.64 11.49 8.07
CA GLN A 216 -14.97 10.65 9.21
C GLN A 216 -15.58 9.29 8.83
N ALA A 217 -16.28 9.23 7.70
CA ALA A 217 -16.82 7.98 7.18
C ALA A 217 -15.75 6.97 6.70
N CYS A 218 -14.53 7.41 6.36
CA CYS A 218 -13.44 6.56 5.90
C CYS A 218 -12.41 6.26 6.99
N THR A 219 -12.18 7.20 7.92
CA THR A 219 -11.22 7.04 9.01
C THR A 219 -11.69 7.80 10.24
N ARG A 220 -11.78 7.13 11.37
CA ARG A 220 -12.02 7.71 12.69
C ARG A 220 -10.99 7.21 13.71
N ALA A 221 -10.87 7.91 14.80
CA ALA A 221 -10.17 7.40 15.97
C ALA A 221 -10.91 6.17 16.55
N VAL A 222 -10.17 5.28 17.18
CA VAL A 222 -10.68 4.11 17.90
C VAL A 222 -10.40 4.25 19.39
N GLY A 223 -11.23 3.61 20.22
CA GLY A 223 -11.06 3.60 21.67
C GLY A 223 -9.92 2.66 22.10
N ALA A 224 -9.51 2.80 23.35
CA ALA A 224 -8.52 1.89 23.93
C ALA A 224 -9.04 0.45 23.92
N GLY A 225 -8.25 -0.48 23.36
CA GLY A 225 -8.61 -1.90 23.25
C GLY A 225 -9.49 -2.26 22.04
N GLU A 226 -9.94 -1.27 21.26
CA GLU A 226 -10.63 -1.54 19.99
C GLU A 226 -9.62 -2.00 18.92
N ASP A 227 -10.11 -2.82 17.96
CA ASP A 227 -9.34 -3.19 16.79
C ASP A 227 -8.97 -1.93 15.99
N PRO A 228 -7.67 -1.70 15.66
CA PRO A 228 -7.24 -0.57 14.85
C PRO A 228 -8.01 -0.39 13.53
N ARG A 229 -8.50 -1.48 12.95
CA ARG A 229 -9.23 -1.47 11.67
C ARG A 229 -10.69 -1.03 11.81
N TRP A 230 -11.28 -1.07 13.00
CA TRP A 230 -12.64 -0.58 13.23
C TRP A 230 -12.79 0.94 12.99
N GLY A 231 -11.67 1.66 13.01
CA GLY A 231 -11.63 3.05 12.56
C GLY A 231 -11.82 3.25 11.05
N ARG A 232 -11.75 2.16 10.24
CA ARG A 232 -11.83 2.24 8.78
C ARG A 232 -13.22 1.86 8.30
N TRP A 233 -13.81 2.73 7.45
CA TRP A 233 -15.14 2.54 6.84
C TRP A 233 -16.23 2.12 7.83
N ALA A 234 -16.20 2.69 9.02
CA ALA A 234 -17.11 2.33 10.11
C ALA A 234 -18.58 2.28 9.64
N GLY A 235 -19.29 1.21 10.02
CA GLY A 235 -20.70 1.00 9.67
C GLY A 235 -20.98 0.54 8.25
N SER A 236 -19.96 0.18 7.43
CA SER A 236 -20.18 -0.25 6.04
C SER A 236 -19.90 -1.72 5.76
N GLY A 237 -19.35 -2.46 6.71
CA GLY A 237 -18.87 -3.83 6.47
C GLY A 237 -17.63 -3.93 5.57
N LYS A 238 -17.15 -2.82 5.00
CA LYS A 238 -15.95 -2.80 4.17
C LYS A 238 -14.69 -2.94 5.04
N VAL A 239 -13.79 -3.84 4.67
CA VAL A 239 -12.54 -4.12 5.41
C VAL A 239 -11.27 -3.79 4.63
N GLU A 240 -11.34 -3.73 3.29
CA GLU A 240 -10.20 -3.44 2.41
C GLU A 240 -10.55 -2.42 1.31
N CYS A 241 -9.54 -1.66 0.87
CA CYS A 241 -9.71 -0.65 -0.20
C CYS A 241 -9.43 -1.19 -1.61
N GLY A 242 -8.97 -2.44 -1.71
CA GLY A 242 -8.65 -3.08 -2.99
C GLY A 242 -7.19 -2.96 -3.46
N ILE A 243 -6.43 -1.93 -3.08
CA ILE A 243 -5.03 -1.74 -3.55
C ILE A 243 -4.15 -2.99 -3.30
N ASN A 244 -4.30 -3.61 -2.12
CA ASN A 244 -3.49 -4.76 -1.72
C ASN A 244 -4.11 -6.11 -2.09
N MET A 245 -5.29 -6.12 -2.71
CA MET A 245 -6.00 -7.33 -3.12
C MET A 245 -5.55 -7.69 -4.54
N ILE A 246 -4.93 -8.87 -4.70
CA ILE A 246 -4.35 -9.29 -5.97
C ILE A 246 -5.38 -9.84 -6.97
N ASN A 247 -6.52 -10.33 -6.48
CA ASN A 247 -7.54 -11.02 -7.30
C ASN A 247 -8.81 -10.19 -7.54
N SER A 248 -8.89 -8.94 -7.07
CA SER A 248 -10.02 -8.08 -7.39
C SER A 248 -9.86 -7.52 -8.80
N LEU A 249 -10.57 -8.08 -9.76
CA LEU A 249 -10.83 -7.40 -11.03
C LEU A 249 -11.60 -6.13 -10.69
N ASP A 250 -11.09 -4.99 -11.14
CA ASP A 250 -11.86 -3.75 -11.03
C ASP A 250 -13.13 -3.89 -11.87
N SER A 251 -14.29 -3.68 -11.23
CA SER A 251 -15.55 -3.47 -11.90
C SER A 251 -15.59 -2.21 -12.82
N ALA A 252 -14.43 -1.58 -13.05
CA ALA A 252 -14.26 -0.39 -13.88
C ALA A 252 -13.70 -0.70 -15.30
N GLU A 253 -13.51 -1.98 -15.65
CA GLU A 253 -13.14 -2.40 -17.02
C GLU A 253 -14.27 -3.18 -17.72
N LEU A 254 -15.54 -3.00 -17.27
CA LEU A 254 -16.71 -3.49 -17.99
C LEU A 254 -17.50 -2.33 -18.59
#